data_4a04eb7df84ac81f49683653f8eabd45
#
_entry.id   4a04eb7df84ac81f49683653f8eabd45
#
_cell.length_a   1.000
_cell.length_b   1.000
_cell.length_c   1.000
_cell.angle_alpha   90.00
_cell.angle_beta   90.00
_cell.angle_gamma   90.00
#
_symmetry.space_group_name_H-M   'P 1'
#
loop_
_entity.id
_entity.type
_entity.pdbx_description
1 polymer ?
#
loop_
_entity_poly.entity_id
_entity_poly.type
_entity_poly.pdbx_seq_one_letter_code
_entity_poly.pdbx_strand_id
1 'polypeptide(L)'
;LKLAAIDIGSNAARLLINDVIIGPQGKPEFVKLSLVRVPLRLGFDVFERGEISTEKIQMLVKTIQSYKLLIDVYQVKHYITAATSAMRDAVNAKQIL
;
A
#
# COMPACT_ATOMS: atom_id res chain seq x y z
N LEU A 1 -5.76 13.25 14.33
CA LEU A 1 -5.60 11.79 14.21
C LEU A 1 -5.01 11.44 12.84
N LYS A 2 -3.86 10.80 12.86
CA LYS A 2 -3.18 10.38 11.62
C LYS A 2 -3.59 8.96 11.28
N LEU A 3 -3.96 8.74 10.03
CA LEU A 3 -4.33 7.43 9.49
C LEU A 3 -3.49 7.12 8.26
N ALA A 4 -3.18 5.87 8.06
CA ALA A 4 -2.46 5.41 6.88
C ALA A 4 -3.17 4.24 6.22
N ALA A 5 -3.03 4.17 4.91
CA ALA A 5 -3.52 3.04 4.11
C ALA A 5 -2.44 2.62 3.13
N ILE A 6 -2.18 1.33 3.09
CA ILE A 6 -1.32 0.70 2.09
C ILE A 6 -2.24 -0.05 1.14
N ASP A 7 -2.15 0.29 -0.13
CA ASP A 7 -2.95 -0.34 -1.18
C ASP A 7 -2.00 -0.99 -2.19
N ILE A 8 -2.16 -2.30 -2.39
CA ILE A 8 -1.35 -3.07 -3.31
C ILE A 8 -2.23 -3.44 -4.50
N GLY A 9 -2.07 -2.66 -5.57
CA GLY A 9 -2.85 -2.84 -6.79
C GLY A 9 -2.10 -3.61 -7.87
N SER A 10 -2.77 -3.85 -8.98
CA SER A 10 -2.20 -4.53 -10.13
C SER A 10 -1.02 -3.77 -10.73
N ASN A 11 -1.07 -2.46 -10.71
CA ASN A 11 -0.05 -1.61 -11.33
C ASN A 11 0.95 -1.07 -10.32
N ALA A 12 0.50 -0.76 -9.12
CA ALA A 12 1.32 -0.05 -8.16
C ALA A 12 0.95 -0.41 -6.73
N ALA A 13 1.93 -0.28 -5.85
CA ALA A 13 1.69 -0.18 -4.42
C ALA A 13 1.59 1.30 -4.06
N ARG A 14 0.70 1.65 -3.14
CA ARG A 14 0.49 3.03 -2.70
C ARG A 14 0.47 3.10 -1.18
N LEU A 15 1.04 4.18 -0.67
CA LEU A 15 0.90 4.54 0.74
C LEU A 15 0.25 5.91 0.79
N LEU A 16 -0.86 6.00 1.49
CA LEU A 16 -1.54 7.27 1.76
C LEU A 16 -1.53 7.53 3.25
N ILE A 17 -1.06 8.69 3.66
CA ILE A 17 -1.08 9.14 5.04
C ILE A 17 -1.89 10.43 5.11
N ASN A 18 -2.95 10.41 5.91
CA ASN A 18 -3.81 11.57 6.14
C ASN A 18 -3.81 11.94 7.61
N ASP A 19 -3.97 13.23 7.87
CA ASP A 19 -4.37 13.72 9.18
C ASP A 19 -5.87 14.02 9.14
N VAL A 20 -6.59 13.56 10.16
CA VAL A 20 -8.01 13.86 10.31
C VAL A 20 -8.13 14.95 11.36
N ILE A 21 -8.59 16.11 10.96
CA ILE A 21 -8.77 17.27 11.85
C ILE A 21 -10.25 17.63 11.90
N ILE A 22 -10.64 18.30 12.98
CA ILE A 22 -12.01 18.81 13.12
C ILE A 22 -12.04 20.24 12.57
N GLY A 23 -12.81 20.43 11.52
CA GLY A 23 -12.95 21.74 10.88
C GLY A 23 -13.83 22.70 11.70
N PRO A 24 -13.97 23.95 11.23
CA PRO A 24 -14.69 24.99 11.97
C PRO A 24 -16.14 24.69 12.28
N GLN A 25 -16.76 23.79 11.47
CA GLN A 25 -18.18 23.42 11.66
C GLN A 25 -18.34 22.11 12.42
N GLY A 26 -17.28 21.59 13.04
CA GLY A 26 -17.31 20.34 13.76
C GLY A 26 -17.28 19.10 12.88
N LYS A 27 -17.04 19.25 11.57
CA LYS A 27 -16.95 18.14 10.64
C LYS A 27 -15.51 17.69 10.47
N PRO A 28 -15.24 16.36 10.33
CA PRO A 28 -13.89 15.90 10.09
C PRO A 28 -13.42 16.31 8.69
N GLU A 29 -12.18 16.75 8.62
CA GLU A 29 -11.50 17.09 7.38
C GLU A 29 -10.27 16.21 7.22
N PHE A 30 -10.03 15.72 6.00
CA PHE A 30 -8.88 14.87 5.69
C PHE A 30 -7.82 15.72 5.02
N VAL A 31 -6.66 15.83 5.66
CA VAL A 31 -5.52 16.55 5.12
C VAL A 31 -4.47 15.52 4.69
N LYS A 32 -4.17 15.50 3.39
CA LYS A 32 -3.17 14.59 2.86
C LYS A 32 -1.78 15.04 3.32
N LEU A 33 -1.08 14.18 4.06
CA LEU A 33 0.29 14.43 4.50
C LEU A 33 1.31 13.83 3.53
N SER A 34 1.02 12.66 2.98
CA SER A 34 1.93 11.98 2.07
C SER A 34 1.17 11.01 1.17
N LEU A 35 1.60 10.90 -0.07
CA LEU A 35 1.16 9.88 -1.01
C LEU A 35 2.38 9.39 -1.76
N VAL A 36 2.69 8.11 -1.59
CA VAL A 36 3.82 7.46 -2.27
C VAL A 36 3.29 6.35 -3.14
N ARG A 37 3.72 6.32 -4.39
CA ARG A 37 3.32 5.32 -5.37
C ARG A 37 4.57 4.65 -5.95
N VAL A 38 4.60 3.30 -5.90
CA VAL A 38 5.69 2.52 -6.50
C VAL A 38 5.09 1.62 -7.56
N PRO A 39 5.43 1.82 -8.86
CA PRO A 39 4.85 1.05 -9.96
C PRO A 39 5.50 -0.34 -10.05
N LEU A 40 4.92 -1.34 -9.42
CA LEU A 40 5.42 -2.71 -9.39
C LEU A 40 4.93 -3.55 -10.56
N ARG A 41 3.77 -3.21 -11.14
CA ARG A 41 3.17 -3.90 -12.28
C ARG A 41 2.95 -5.39 -12.02
N LEU A 42 2.41 -5.72 -10.86
CA LEU A 42 2.16 -7.12 -10.46
C LEU A 42 1.17 -7.82 -11.37
N GLY A 43 0.18 -7.08 -11.89
CA GLY A 43 -0.83 -7.63 -12.79
C GLY A 43 -0.23 -8.18 -14.09
N PHE A 44 0.84 -7.57 -14.57
CA PHE A 44 1.53 -8.06 -15.76
C PHE A 44 2.10 -9.48 -15.54
N ASP A 45 2.77 -9.69 -14.41
CA ASP A 45 3.35 -11.00 -14.08
C ASP A 45 2.25 -12.07 -13.94
N VAL A 46 1.15 -11.75 -13.27
CA VAL A 46 0.03 -12.70 -13.09
C VAL A 46 -0.60 -13.04 -14.43
N PHE A 47 -0.79 -12.04 -15.28
CA PHE A 47 -1.37 -12.23 -16.61
C PHE A 47 -0.50 -13.16 -17.48
N GLU A 48 0.83 -12.95 -17.45
CA GLU A 48 1.76 -13.70 -18.30
C GLU A 48 2.08 -15.09 -17.77
N ARG A 49 2.20 -15.24 -16.45
CA ARG A 49 2.75 -16.46 -15.84
C ARG A 49 1.84 -17.11 -14.80
N GLY A 50 0.75 -16.45 -14.42
CA GLY A 50 -0.11 -16.93 -13.35
C GLY A 50 0.49 -16.73 -11.96
N GLU A 51 1.70 -16.18 -11.85
CA GLU A 51 2.37 -15.93 -10.57
C GLU A 51 3.23 -14.68 -10.64
N ILE A 52 3.59 -14.14 -9.49
CA ILE A 52 4.45 -12.98 -9.37
C ILE A 52 5.90 -13.45 -9.31
N SER A 53 6.78 -12.86 -10.12
CA SER A 53 8.18 -13.23 -10.16
C SER A 53 8.87 -12.98 -8.81
N THR A 54 9.96 -13.74 -8.55
CA THR A 54 10.74 -13.55 -7.33
C THR A 54 11.28 -12.13 -7.20
N GLU A 55 11.73 -11.53 -8.30
CA GLU A 55 12.21 -10.14 -8.31
C GLU A 55 11.13 -9.17 -7.88
N LYS A 56 9.91 -9.35 -8.38
CA LYS A 56 8.78 -8.49 -8.02
C LYS A 56 8.38 -8.69 -6.57
N ILE A 57 8.42 -9.92 -6.06
CA ILE A 57 8.16 -10.19 -4.65
C ILE A 57 9.18 -9.44 -3.78
N GLN A 58 10.44 -9.48 -4.13
CA GLN A 58 11.48 -8.77 -3.38
C GLN A 58 11.27 -7.25 -3.42
N MET A 59 10.91 -6.71 -4.57
CA MET A 59 10.59 -5.29 -4.71
C MET A 59 9.39 -4.92 -3.83
N LEU A 60 8.36 -5.74 -3.83
CA LEU A 60 7.18 -5.52 -3.01
C LEU A 60 7.50 -5.53 -1.53
N VAL A 61 8.29 -6.50 -1.06
CA VAL A 61 8.71 -6.58 0.35
C VAL A 61 9.46 -5.32 0.77
N LYS A 62 10.42 -4.88 -0.04
CA LYS A 62 11.17 -3.66 0.23
C LYS A 62 10.29 -2.42 0.23
N THR A 63 9.33 -2.38 -0.69
CA THR A 63 8.38 -1.27 -0.76
C THR A 63 7.54 -1.19 0.51
N ILE A 64 7.02 -2.33 0.98
CA ILE A 64 6.22 -2.37 2.21
C ILE A 64 7.08 -1.99 3.42
N GLN A 65 8.34 -2.45 3.47
CA GLN A 65 9.25 -2.07 4.54
C GLN A 65 9.48 -0.56 4.56
N SER A 66 9.65 0.06 3.40
CA SER A 66 9.82 1.51 3.30
C SER A 66 8.54 2.24 3.75
N TYR A 67 7.36 1.71 3.41
CA TYR A 67 6.09 2.28 3.84
C TYR A 67 5.93 2.23 5.37
N LYS A 68 6.34 1.13 5.99
CA LYS A 68 6.30 1.02 7.44
C LYS A 68 7.23 2.02 8.12
N LEU A 69 8.39 2.27 7.53
CA LEU A 69 9.30 3.29 8.03
C LEU A 69 8.70 4.69 7.93
N LEU A 70 8.01 4.99 6.82
CA LEU A 70 7.32 6.27 6.65
C LEU A 70 6.17 6.42 7.65
N ILE A 71 5.43 5.35 7.90
CA ILE A 71 4.37 5.34 8.91
C ILE A 71 4.96 5.70 10.28
N ASP A 72 6.11 5.16 10.61
CA ASP A 72 6.82 5.48 11.86
C ASP A 72 7.28 6.94 11.89
N VAL A 73 7.81 7.45 10.78
CA VAL A 73 8.24 8.85 10.68
C VAL A 73 7.08 9.79 10.99
N TYR A 74 5.90 9.51 10.47
CA TYR A 74 4.71 10.32 10.70
C TYR A 74 4.01 10.00 12.02
N GLN A 75 4.50 9.00 12.77
CA GLN A 75 3.94 8.58 14.05
C GLN A 75 2.47 8.13 13.93
N VAL A 76 2.16 7.43 12.85
CA VAL A 76 0.85 6.82 12.63
C VAL A 76 0.77 5.52 13.42
N LYS A 77 -0.24 5.38 14.28
CA LYS A 77 -0.39 4.19 15.11
C LYS A 77 -1.30 3.13 14.48
N HIS A 78 -2.20 3.55 13.60
CA HIS A 78 -3.17 2.66 12.98
C HIS A 78 -3.11 2.78 11.47
N TYR A 79 -2.98 1.64 10.81
CA TYR A 79 -3.01 1.59 9.36
C TYR A 79 -3.70 0.33 8.89
N ILE A 80 -4.20 0.36 7.65
CA ILE A 80 -4.80 -0.80 6.99
C ILE A 80 -4.02 -1.12 5.72
N THR A 81 -4.06 -2.39 5.33
CA THR A 81 -3.46 -2.86 4.09
C THR A 81 -4.53 -3.56 3.27
N ALA A 82 -4.66 -3.19 2.00
CA ALA A 82 -5.57 -3.81 1.06
C ALA A 82 -4.81 -4.33 -0.15
N ALA A 83 -5.21 -5.48 -0.66
CA ALA A 83 -4.64 -6.08 -1.86
C ALA A 83 -5.75 -6.33 -2.88
N THR A 84 -5.44 -6.04 -4.15
CA THR A 84 -6.38 -6.23 -5.25
C THR A 84 -6.36 -7.67 -5.76
N SER A 85 -7.20 -7.93 -6.78
CA SER A 85 -7.34 -9.25 -7.40
C SER A 85 -6.03 -9.82 -7.92
N ALA A 86 -5.12 -9.00 -8.45
CA ALA A 86 -3.84 -9.50 -8.98
C ALA A 86 -3.03 -10.22 -7.90
N MET A 87 -2.97 -9.65 -6.69
CA MET A 87 -2.29 -10.27 -5.56
C MET A 87 -2.97 -11.56 -5.12
N ARG A 88 -4.31 -11.56 -5.11
CA ARG A 88 -5.09 -12.72 -4.66
C ARG A 88 -5.09 -13.84 -5.67
N ASP A 89 -5.04 -13.52 -6.97
CA ASP A 89 -5.12 -14.50 -8.06
C ASP A 89 -3.77 -15.16 -8.36
N ALA A 90 -2.66 -14.61 -7.87
CA ALA A 90 -1.36 -15.21 -8.05
C ALA A 90 -1.27 -16.56 -7.33
N VAL A 91 -0.68 -17.55 -7.98
CA VAL A 91 -0.53 -18.89 -7.39
C VAL A 91 0.38 -18.88 -6.16
N ASN A 92 1.26 -17.88 -6.05
CA ASN A 92 2.17 -17.74 -4.92
C ASN A 92 1.73 -16.65 -3.93
N ALA A 93 0.45 -16.31 -3.92
CA ALA A 93 -0.07 -15.23 -3.07
C ALA A 93 0.17 -15.49 -1.57
N LYS A 94 0.12 -16.74 -1.13
CA LYS A 94 0.37 -17.10 0.27
C LYS A 94 1.78 -16.77 0.74
N GLN A 95 2.75 -16.74 -0.18
CA GLN A 95 4.12 -16.37 0.16
C GLN A 95 4.28 -14.86 0.36
N ILE A 96 3.38 -14.08 -0.20
CA ILE A 96 3.42 -12.62 -0.19
C ILE A 96 2.58 -12.07 0.96
N LEU A 97 1.38 -12.61 1.12
CA LEU A 97 0.44 -12.16 2.14
C LEU A 97 0.75 -12.75 3.50
#